data_b6d0099301c16430329da0942caed7e6
#
_entry.id   b6d0099301c16430329da0942caed7e6
#
_cell.length_a   1.000
_cell.length_b   1.000
_cell.length_c   1.000
_cell.angle_alpha   90.00
_cell.angle_beta   90.00
_cell.angle_gamma   90.00
#
_symmetry.space_group_name_H-M   'P 1'
#
loop_
_entity.id
_entity.type
_entity.pdbx_description
1 polymer ?
#
loop_
_entity_poly.entity_id
_entity_poly.type
_entity_poly.pdbx_seq_one_letter_code
_entity_poly.pdbx_strand_id
1 'polypeptide(L)'
;MEYRRCFRDPAAIHASCEDYRAAESIDLAHDEADIDRKVAAPLLVLWGKYGTVERCFHPLADWAERAESVHGRALDCGHYIPEEAPAELLKELVTFLS
;
A
#
# COMPACT_ATOMS: atom_id res chain seq x y z
N MET A 1 -19.39 -6.78 8.79
CA MET A 1 -19.71 -6.66 10.23
C MET A 1 -18.49 -6.37 11.09
N GLU A 2 -17.36 -6.99 10.80
CA GLU A 2 -16.10 -6.81 11.55
C GLU A 2 -15.58 -5.37 11.49
N TYR A 3 -15.58 -4.76 10.34
CA TYR A 3 -15.16 -3.35 10.19
C TYR A 3 -15.97 -2.40 11.09
N ARG A 4 -17.28 -2.57 11.14
CA ARG A 4 -18.13 -1.75 12.02
C ARG A 4 -17.82 -1.98 13.49
N ARG A 5 -17.52 -3.20 13.90
CA ARG A 5 -17.13 -3.53 15.26
C ARG A 5 -15.86 -2.80 15.66
N CYS A 6 -14.84 -2.85 14.83
CA CYS A 6 -13.56 -2.18 15.07
C CYS A 6 -13.71 -0.66 15.14
N PHE A 7 -14.51 -0.07 14.26
CA PHE A 7 -14.70 1.38 14.20
C PHE A 7 -15.79 1.95 15.13
N ARG A 8 -16.30 1.14 16.06
CA ARG A 8 -17.12 1.66 17.17
C ARG A 8 -16.28 2.18 18.32
N ASP A 9 -15.02 1.81 18.39
CA ASP A 9 -14.10 2.27 19.42
C ASP A 9 -13.60 3.69 19.07
N PRO A 10 -13.84 4.71 19.92
CA PRO A 10 -13.35 6.06 19.69
C PRO A 10 -11.82 6.13 19.55
N ALA A 11 -11.10 5.27 20.25
CA ALA A 11 -9.63 5.21 20.15
C ALA A 11 -9.17 4.75 18.76
N ALA A 12 -9.87 3.79 18.15
CA ALA A 12 -9.58 3.35 16.78
C ALA A 12 -9.84 4.45 15.76
N ILE A 13 -10.94 5.21 15.94
CA ILE A 13 -11.26 6.36 15.09
C ILE A 13 -10.18 7.43 15.22
N HIS A 14 -9.80 7.76 16.45
CA HIS A 14 -8.76 8.77 16.72
C HIS A 14 -7.43 8.35 16.08
N ALA A 15 -7.00 7.11 16.28
CA ALA A 15 -5.75 6.59 15.70
C ALA A 15 -5.76 6.66 14.17
N SER A 16 -6.87 6.31 13.52
CA SER A 16 -7.01 6.40 12.07
C SER A 16 -6.89 7.84 11.57
N CYS A 17 -7.49 8.79 12.29
CA CYS A 17 -7.36 10.22 11.93
C CYS A 17 -5.93 10.73 12.12
N GLU A 18 -5.26 10.32 13.18
CA GLU A 18 -3.86 10.70 13.43
C GLU A 18 -2.92 10.14 12.36
N ASP A 19 -3.18 8.93 11.86
CA ASP A 19 -2.42 8.36 10.76
C ASP A 19 -2.48 9.26 9.51
N TYR A 20 -3.67 9.71 9.13
CA TYR A 20 -3.84 10.63 8.01
C TYR A 20 -3.20 12.01 8.26
N ARG A 21 -3.22 12.51 9.51
CA ARG A 21 -2.54 13.76 9.85
C ARG A 21 -1.03 13.64 9.76
N ALA A 22 -0.47 12.50 10.15
CA ALA A 22 0.96 12.22 10.04
C ALA A 22 1.43 12.29 8.58
N ALA A 23 0.62 11.84 7.63
CA ALA A 23 0.93 11.88 6.20
C ALA A 23 1.19 13.29 5.67
N GLU A 24 0.62 14.33 6.29
CA GLU A 24 0.83 15.74 5.89
C GLU A 24 1.92 16.46 6.70
N SER A 25 2.55 15.79 7.64
CA SER A 25 3.52 16.41 8.56
C SER A 25 4.76 15.56 8.78
N ILE A 26 4.75 14.72 9.82
CA ILE A 26 5.94 13.96 10.25
C ILE A 26 6.40 12.94 9.20
N ASP A 27 5.47 12.30 8.49
CA ASP A 27 5.80 11.33 7.46
C ASP A 27 6.54 11.99 6.30
N LEU A 28 6.13 13.19 5.88
CA LEU A 28 6.83 13.96 4.85
C LEU A 28 8.26 14.31 5.29
N ALA A 29 8.44 14.73 6.54
CA ALA A 29 9.76 15.07 7.08
C ALA A 29 10.67 13.84 7.14
N HIS A 30 10.15 12.71 7.58
CA HIS A 30 10.88 11.44 7.60
C HIS A 30 11.23 10.95 6.20
N ASP A 31 10.28 11.01 5.27
CA ASP A 31 10.48 10.59 3.88
C ASP A 31 11.57 11.45 3.20
N GLU A 32 11.55 12.76 3.41
CA GLU A 32 12.57 13.66 2.90
C GLU A 32 13.96 13.35 3.49
N ALA A 33 14.02 13.08 4.79
CA ALA A 33 15.28 12.72 5.46
C ALA A 33 15.85 11.38 4.95
N ASP A 34 14.99 10.45 4.56
CA ASP A 34 15.37 9.12 4.10
C ASP A 34 15.36 8.97 2.57
N ILE A 35 15.27 10.07 1.82
CA ILE A 35 15.06 10.03 0.37
C ILE A 35 16.14 9.26 -0.40
N ASP A 36 17.36 9.26 0.10
CA ASP A 36 18.50 8.55 -0.51
C ASP A 36 18.64 7.09 0.00
N ARG A 37 17.78 6.68 0.95
CA ARG A 37 17.81 5.34 1.51
C ARG A 37 16.77 4.46 0.84
N LYS A 38 17.23 3.41 0.19
CA LYS A 38 16.34 2.44 -0.45
C LYS A 38 16.10 1.23 0.42
N VAL A 39 14.89 0.67 0.29
CA VAL A 39 14.54 -0.62 0.86
C VAL A 39 15.37 -1.70 0.16
N ALA A 40 16.21 -2.42 0.91
CA ALA A 40 17.08 -3.46 0.37
C ALA A 40 16.34 -4.79 0.16
N ALA A 41 15.29 -5.04 0.93
CA ALA A 41 14.46 -6.24 0.76
C ALA A 41 13.69 -6.20 -0.58
N PRO A 42 13.44 -7.35 -1.21
CA PRO A 42 12.55 -7.40 -2.36
C PRO A 42 11.18 -6.83 -2.04
N LEU A 43 10.62 -6.06 -2.95
CA LEU A 43 9.33 -5.39 -2.78
C LEU A 43 8.33 -5.89 -3.81
N LEU A 44 7.18 -6.36 -3.35
CA LEU A 44 6.03 -6.69 -4.20
C LEU A 44 5.02 -5.56 -4.13
N VAL A 45 4.69 -5.00 -5.28
CA VAL A 45 3.70 -3.93 -5.42
C VAL A 45 2.51 -4.44 -6.21
N LEU A 46 1.33 -4.43 -5.59
CA LEU A 46 0.08 -4.81 -6.24
C LEU A 46 -0.92 -3.66 -6.12
N TRP A 47 -1.64 -3.40 -7.19
CA TRP A 47 -2.68 -2.36 -7.20
C TRP A 47 -3.85 -2.78 -8.07
N GLY A 48 -4.97 -2.13 -7.91
CA GLY A 48 -6.16 -2.39 -8.70
C GLY A 48 -6.12 -1.67 -10.04
N LYS A 49 -6.29 -2.41 -11.13
CA LYS A 49 -6.31 -1.88 -12.50
C LYS A 49 -7.37 -0.80 -12.72
N TYR A 50 -8.47 -0.89 -11.98
CA TYR A 50 -9.59 0.07 -12.08
C TYR A 50 -9.63 1.09 -10.95
N GLY A 51 -8.58 1.14 -10.12
CA GLY A 51 -8.48 2.05 -9.00
C GLY A 51 -7.76 3.36 -9.32
N THR A 52 -7.70 4.23 -8.33
CA THR A 52 -7.06 5.55 -8.44
C THR A 52 -5.56 5.45 -8.66
N VAL A 53 -4.91 4.46 -8.07
CA VAL A 53 -3.46 4.27 -8.19
C VAL A 53 -3.04 4.08 -9.64
N GLU A 54 -3.74 3.24 -10.40
CA GLU A 54 -3.47 3.04 -11.83
C GLU A 54 -3.61 4.33 -12.65
N ARG A 55 -4.61 5.13 -12.33
CA ARG A 55 -4.89 6.37 -13.08
C ARG A 55 -3.95 7.53 -12.75
N CYS A 56 -3.47 7.61 -11.53
CA CYS A 56 -2.77 8.78 -11.01
C CYS A 56 -1.27 8.56 -10.81
N PHE A 57 -0.80 7.31 -10.76
CA PHE A 57 0.57 6.97 -10.44
C PHE A 57 1.17 5.97 -11.40
N HIS A 58 2.48 5.80 -11.32
CA HIS A 58 3.25 4.76 -12.00
C HIS A 58 3.89 3.84 -10.96
N PRO A 59 3.14 2.89 -10.36
CA PRO A 59 3.55 2.21 -9.13
C PRO A 59 4.94 1.56 -9.19
N LEU A 60 5.26 0.86 -10.26
CA LEU A 60 6.58 0.21 -10.36
C LEU A 60 7.71 1.23 -10.47
N ALA A 61 7.54 2.27 -11.27
CA ALA A 61 8.53 3.34 -11.42
C ALA A 61 8.68 4.15 -10.14
N ASP A 62 7.58 4.49 -9.50
CA ASP A 62 7.58 5.28 -8.26
C ASP A 62 8.27 4.51 -7.13
N TRP A 63 7.96 3.23 -6.97
CA TRP A 63 8.60 2.39 -5.95
C TRP A 63 10.05 2.04 -6.27
N ALA A 64 10.45 2.03 -7.55
CA ALA A 64 11.85 1.82 -7.93
C ALA A 64 12.76 2.96 -7.45
N GLU A 65 12.22 4.13 -7.18
CA GLU A 65 12.95 5.23 -6.55
C GLU A 65 13.22 4.97 -5.06
N ARG A 66 12.44 4.10 -4.42
CA ARG A 66 12.45 3.84 -2.98
C ARG A 66 12.93 2.43 -2.59
N ALA A 67 13.07 1.53 -3.54
CA ALA A 67 13.50 0.14 -3.30
C ALA A 67 14.49 -0.32 -4.37
N GLU A 68 15.38 -1.23 -3.99
CA GLU A 68 16.40 -1.77 -4.89
C GLU A 68 15.83 -2.79 -5.88
N SER A 69 14.86 -3.56 -5.45
CA SER A 69 14.23 -4.61 -6.26
C SER A 69 12.71 -4.53 -6.12
N VAL A 70 12.03 -4.19 -7.22
CA VAL A 70 10.59 -4.00 -7.25
C VAL A 70 9.97 -4.92 -8.29
N HIS A 71 8.98 -5.70 -7.87
CA HIS A 71 8.16 -6.54 -8.72
C HIS A 71 6.70 -6.25 -8.45
N GLY A 72 5.86 -6.49 -9.42
CA GLY A 72 4.43 -6.35 -9.22
C GLY A 72 3.66 -6.12 -10.51
N ARG A 73 2.37 -5.99 -10.34
CA ARG A 73 1.45 -5.75 -11.45
C ARG A 73 0.10 -5.23 -10.97
N ALA A 74 -0.68 -4.71 -11.90
CA ALA A 74 -2.08 -4.43 -11.67
C ALA A 74 -2.88 -5.73 -11.61
N LEU A 75 -3.79 -5.83 -10.66
CA LEU A 75 -4.78 -6.90 -10.59
C LEU A 75 -6.10 -6.44 -11.21
N ASP A 76 -6.87 -7.38 -11.73
CA ASP A 76 -8.14 -7.10 -12.41
C ASP A 76 -9.26 -6.82 -11.40
N CYS A 77 -9.13 -5.71 -10.67
CA CYS A 77 -10.04 -5.29 -9.61
C CYS A 77 -9.92 -3.78 -9.34
N GLY A 78 -10.73 -3.27 -8.42
CA GLY A 78 -10.62 -1.90 -7.91
C GLY A 78 -9.61 -1.77 -6.77
N HIS A 79 -9.81 -0.78 -5.92
CA HIS A 79 -8.85 -0.42 -4.86
C HIS A 79 -8.74 -1.46 -3.74
N TYR A 80 -9.82 -2.14 -3.42
CA TYR A 80 -9.89 -3.05 -2.28
C TYR A 80 -9.54 -4.49 -2.67
N ILE A 81 -8.28 -4.73 -3.00
CA ILE A 81 -7.78 -6.00 -3.53
C ILE A 81 -8.20 -7.23 -2.70
N PRO A 82 -8.04 -7.26 -1.36
CA PRO A 82 -8.39 -8.44 -0.59
C PRO A 82 -9.87 -8.85 -0.66
N GLU A 83 -10.74 -7.88 -0.90
CA GLU A 83 -12.19 -8.12 -1.01
C GLU A 83 -12.62 -8.42 -2.43
N GLU A 84 -11.98 -7.79 -3.42
CA GLU A 84 -12.37 -7.87 -4.81
C GLU A 84 -11.67 -8.99 -5.60
N ALA A 85 -10.41 -9.30 -5.25
CA ALA A 85 -9.60 -10.31 -5.93
C ALA A 85 -8.77 -11.16 -4.95
N PRO A 86 -9.39 -11.80 -3.95
CA PRO A 86 -8.66 -12.54 -2.91
C PRO A 86 -7.84 -13.72 -3.45
N ALA A 87 -8.34 -14.41 -4.46
CA ALA A 87 -7.63 -15.56 -5.05
C ALA A 87 -6.37 -15.14 -5.79
N GLU A 88 -6.44 -14.06 -6.56
CA GLU A 88 -5.27 -13.51 -7.25
C GLU A 88 -4.25 -12.97 -6.27
N LEU A 89 -4.71 -12.23 -5.26
CA LEU A 89 -3.85 -11.72 -4.20
C LEU A 89 -3.10 -12.86 -3.50
N LEU A 90 -3.81 -13.91 -3.11
CA LEU A 90 -3.19 -15.06 -2.45
C LEU A 90 -2.12 -15.71 -3.32
N LYS A 91 -2.41 -15.89 -4.61
CA LYS A 91 -1.46 -16.45 -5.57
C LYS A 91 -0.18 -15.63 -5.66
N GLU A 92 -0.30 -14.30 -5.76
CA GLU A 92 0.85 -13.40 -5.81
C GLU A 92 1.67 -13.47 -4.53
N LEU A 93 1.02 -13.45 -3.37
CA LEU A 93 1.69 -13.54 -2.07
C LEU A 93 2.43 -14.86 -1.89
N VAL A 94 1.81 -15.98 -2.20
CA VAL A 94 2.43 -17.31 -2.09
C VAL A 94 3.65 -17.40 -3.01
N THR A 95 3.54 -16.92 -4.22
CA THR A 95 4.67 -16.90 -5.18
C THR A 95 5.82 -16.04 -4.69
N PHE A 96 5.51 -14.86 -4.18
CA PHE A 96 6.51 -13.90 -3.72
C PHE A 96 7.23 -14.39 -2.44
N LEU A 97 6.51 -15.01 -1.52
CA LEU A 97 7.03 -15.47 -0.24
C LEU A 97 7.70 -16.86 -0.29
N SER A 98 7.65 -17.52 -1.42
CA SER A 98 8.25 -18.85 -1.61
C SER A 98 9.79 -18.78 -1.92
#